data_0da3f985d99b776f77059bc26e53faeb
#
_entry.id   0da3f985d99b776f77059bc26e53faeb
#
_cell.length_a   1.000
_cell.length_b   1.000
_cell.length_c   1.000
_cell.angle_alpha   90.00
_cell.angle_beta   90.00
_cell.angle_gamma   90.00
#
_symmetry.space_group_name_H-M   'P 1'
#
loop_
_entity.id
_entity.type
_entity.pdbx_description
1 polymer ?
#
loop_
_entity_poly.entity_id
_entity_poly.type
_entity_poly.pdbx_seq_one_letter_code
_entity_poly.pdbx_strand_id
1 'polypeptide(L)'
;MRLILITLLALLIATVVGLGATWMTATRGTDLGTLTIGAWTARPKIGSSDIDPYSRATITRNGELPIGTGDGIAFTATADDKRKPLDGRCDVVISGVTPAARFWTLTLYDSKGHLVANSLQRYGFTSQEIVRGADGGFEIRVASRSRAGNWLPTGGIERYALMLRLYDTPVGVATRTQRDAPMPAIATVGCP
;
A
#
# COMPACT_ATOMS: atom_id res chain seq x y z
N MET A 1 -22.77 19.23 45.97
CA MET A 1 -22.14 17.91 45.84
C MET A 1 -22.56 17.15 44.58
N ARG A 2 -23.85 16.92 44.32
CA ARG A 2 -24.35 16.15 43.17
C ARG A 2 -23.92 16.77 41.81
N LEU A 3 -23.97 18.08 41.66
CA LEU A 3 -23.56 18.77 40.45
C LEU A 3 -22.06 18.57 40.14
N ILE A 4 -21.21 18.73 41.16
CA ILE A 4 -19.76 18.53 41.05
C ILE A 4 -19.44 17.10 40.61
N LEU A 5 -20.12 16.11 41.18
CA LEU A 5 -19.94 14.69 40.87
C LEU A 5 -20.31 14.39 39.41
N ILE A 6 -21.46 14.96 38.93
CA ILE A 6 -21.90 14.80 37.55
C ILE A 6 -20.92 15.46 36.58
N THR A 7 -20.41 16.66 36.89
CA THR A 7 -19.43 17.36 36.06
C THR A 7 -18.11 16.57 35.98
N LEU A 8 -17.62 16.04 37.12
CA LEU A 8 -16.40 15.21 37.13
C LEU A 8 -16.59 13.92 36.33
N LEU A 9 -17.74 13.26 36.46
CA LEU A 9 -18.06 12.07 35.68
C LEU A 9 -18.13 12.38 34.17
N ALA A 10 -18.76 13.48 33.79
CA ALA A 10 -18.85 13.91 32.40
C ALA A 10 -17.45 14.20 31.83
N LEU A 11 -16.59 14.89 32.57
CA LEU A 11 -15.20 15.15 32.17
C LEU A 11 -14.41 13.86 32.03
N LEU A 12 -14.56 12.91 32.96
CA LEU A 12 -13.89 11.62 32.90
C LEU A 12 -14.30 10.86 31.62
N ILE A 13 -15.61 10.77 31.36
CA ILE A 13 -16.12 10.09 30.15
C ILE A 13 -15.61 10.78 28.88
N ALA A 14 -15.68 12.11 28.80
CA ALA A 14 -15.20 12.87 27.65
C ALA A 14 -13.71 12.63 27.40
N THR A 15 -12.89 12.61 28.46
CA THR A 15 -11.44 12.35 28.36
C THR A 15 -11.17 10.93 27.88
N VAL A 16 -11.80 9.93 28.46
CA VAL A 16 -11.60 8.51 28.09
C VAL A 16 -12.03 8.27 26.65
N VAL A 17 -13.20 8.76 26.26
CA VAL A 17 -13.71 8.60 24.88
C VAL A 17 -12.86 9.38 23.90
N GLY A 18 -12.51 10.63 24.20
CA GLY A 18 -11.70 11.49 23.33
C GLY A 18 -10.30 10.91 23.11
N LEU A 19 -9.59 10.53 24.16
CA LEU A 19 -8.25 9.92 24.05
C LEU A 19 -8.32 8.54 23.35
N GLY A 20 -9.33 7.73 23.67
CA GLY A 20 -9.55 6.43 23.06
C GLY A 20 -9.81 6.53 21.55
N ALA A 21 -10.67 7.46 21.13
CA ALA A 21 -10.96 7.72 19.72
C ALA A 21 -9.71 8.24 18.98
N THR A 22 -8.98 9.17 19.58
CA THR A 22 -7.73 9.71 19.01
C THR A 22 -6.67 8.61 18.85
N TRP A 23 -6.49 7.78 19.88
CA TRP A 23 -5.57 6.65 19.83
C TRP A 23 -5.94 5.68 18.72
N MET A 24 -7.23 5.30 18.64
CA MET A 24 -7.72 4.37 17.63
C MET A 24 -7.50 4.92 16.21
N THR A 25 -7.78 6.19 15.98
CA THR A 25 -7.59 6.84 14.68
C THR A 25 -6.10 6.94 14.32
N ALA A 26 -5.25 7.32 15.27
CA ALA A 26 -3.80 7.42 15.05
C ALA A 26 -3.11 6.06 14.85
N THR A 27 -3.71 4.96 15.35
CA THR A 27 -3.13 3.62 15.19
C THR A 27 -3.62 2.87 13.96
N ARG A 28 -4.88 3.06 13.59
CA ARG A 28 -5.49 2.38 12.43
C ARG A 28 -5.35 3.18 11.14
N GLY A 29 -4.97 4.44 11.23
CA GLY A 29 -5.00 5.39 10.12
C GLY A 29 -6.41 5.85 9.78
N THR A 30 -6.51 6.75 8.84
CA THR A 30 -7.78 7.22 8.26
C THR A 30 -7.82 6.90 6.79
N ASP A 31 -9.00 6.56 6.27
CA ASP A 31 -9.23 6.39 4.84
C ASP A 31 -9.50 7.73 4.13
N LEU A 32 -9.32 8.85 4.86
CA LEU A 32 -9.55 10.19 4.32
C LEU A 32 -8.56 10.47 3.17
N GLY A 33 -9.11 10.81 2.02
CA GLY A 33 -8.32 11.13 0.84
C GLY A 33 -7.64 9.92 0.18
N THR A 34 -8.04 8.69 0.50
CA THR A 34 -7.55 7.48 -0.15
C THR A 34 -8.13 7.35 -1.56
N LEU A 35 -7.27 7.08 -2.52
CA LEU A 35 -7.61 6.72 -3.90
C LEU A 35 -7.52 5.21 -4.03
N THR A 36 -8.58 4.56 -4.54
CA THR A 36 -8.59 3.12 -4.80
C THR A 36 -8.84 2.86 -6.27
N ILE A 37 -7.97 2.06 -6.91
CA ILE A 37 -8.06 1.61 -8.31
C ILE A 37 -7.84 0.10 -8.31
N GLY A 38 -8.89 -0.70 -8.53
CA GLY A 38 -8.82 -2.16 -8.40
C GLY A 38 -8.41 -2.59 -6.98
N ALA A 39 -7.36 -3.39 -6.88
CA ALA A 39 -6.76 -3.81 -5.61
C ALA A 39 -5.83 -2.76 -4.98
N TRP A 40 -5.46 -1.72 -5.75
CA TRP A 40 -4.46 -0.74 -5.36
C TRP A 40 -5.05 0.45 -4.64
N THR A 41 -4.41 0.86 -3.55
CA THR A 41 -4.78 2.04 -2.77
C THR A 41 -3.60 3.00 -2.66
N ALA A 42 -3.87 4.30 -2.81
CA ALA A 42 -2.87 5.35 -2.63
C ALA A 42 -3.45 6.50 -1.81
N ARG A 43 -2.58 7.26 -1.19
CA ARG A 43 -2.91 8.51 -0.51
C ARG A 43 -2.17 9.66 -1.20
N PRO A 44 -2.75 10.31 -2.21
CA PRO A 44 -2.05 11.31 -3.03
C PRO A 44 -1.50 12.50 -2.25
N LYS A 45 -2.10 12.84 -1.09
CA LYS A 45 -1.66 13.96 -0.25
C LYS A 45 -0.58 13.61 0.76
N ILE A 46 -0.17 12.34 0.87
CA ILE A 46 0.72 11.87 1.95
C ILE A 46 2.09 12.57 1.95
N GLY A 47 2.60 12.94 0.77
CA GLY A 47 3.87 13.67 0.59
C GLY A 47 3.73 15.17 0.42
N SER A 48 2.57 15.77 0.78
CA SER A 48 2.31 17.20 0.64
C SER A 48 2.24 17.92 1.98
N SER A 49 2.37 19.26 1.98
CA SER A 49 2.12 20.08 3.15
C SER A 49 0.64 20.08 3.58
N ASP A 50 -0.28 19.72 2.67
CA ASP A 50 -1.74 19.70 2.85
C ASP A 50 -2.24 18.33 3.37
N ILE A 51 -1.37 17.56 4.02
CA ILE A 51 -1.71 16.31 4.67
C ILE A 51 -2.52 16.56 5.94
N ASP A 52 -3.56 15.76 6.18
CA ASP A 52 -4.34 15.84 7.41
C ASP A 52 -3.51 15.46 8.66
N PRO A 53 -3.84 16.00 9.84
CA PRO A 53 -3.07 15.79 11.07
C PRO A 53 -2.95 14.32 11.50
N TYR A 54 -3.96 13.50 11.25
CA TYR A 54 -3.98 12.08 11.63
C TYR A 54 -3.06 11.26 10.73
N SER A 55 -3.13 11.47 9.42
CA SER A 55 -2.20 10.84 8.47
C SER A 55 -0.76 11.25 8.75
N ARG A 56 -0.51 12.53 9.10
CA ARG A 56 0.82 13.01 9.52
C ARG A 56 1.31 12.28 10.77
N ALA A 57 0.47 12.14 11.79
CA ALA A 57 0.81 11.42 13.01
C ALA A 57 1.12 9.93 12.73
N THR A 58 0.35 9.29 11.85
CA THR A 58 0.56 7.89 11.44
C THR A 58 1.91 7.71 10.74
N ILE A 59 2.25 8.57 9.77
CA ILE A 59 3.54 8.54 9.04
C ILE A 59 4.71 8.70 10.01
N THR A 60 4.63 9.73 10.88
CA THR A 60 5.69 10.00 11.86
C THR A 60 5.89 8.82 12.81
N ARG A 61 4.79 8.21 13.25
CA ARG A 61 4.83 7.04 14.13
C ARG A 61 5.43 5.80 13.47
N ASN A 62 5.10 5.56 12.20
CA ASN A 62 5.57 4.41 11.43
C ASN A 62 6.98 4.61 10.87
N GLY A 63 7.52 5.84 10.95
CA GLY A 63 8.81 6.18 10.32
C GLY A 63 8.75 6.11 8.79
N GLU A 64 7.59 6.30 8.19
CA GLU A 64 7.43 6.28 6.74
C GLU A 64 8.05 7.52 6.11
N LEU A 65 8.74 7.33 4.97
CA LEU A 65 9.23 8.41 4.11
C LEU A 65 8.36 8.44 2.85
N PRO A 66 7.29 9.25 2.83
CA PRO A 66 6.43 9.36 1.67
C PRO A 66 7.15 10.04 0.50
N ILE A 67 6.81 9.63 -0.72
CA ILE A 67 7.26 10.32 -1.94
C ILE A 67 6.56 11.68 -1.99
N GLY A 68 7.32 12.75 -2.29
CA GLY A 68 6.76 14.07 -2.52
C GLY A 68 5.76 14.06 -3.66
N THR A 69 4.66 14.82 -3.54
CA THR A 69 3.58 14.83 -4.56
C THR A 69 4.03 15.32 -5.94
N GLY A 70 5.16 16.04 -6.02
CA GLY A 70 5.79 16.44 -7.29
C GLY A 70 6.69 15.37 -7.89
N ASP A 71 7.14 14.41 -7.08
CA ASP A 71 8.12 13.39 -7.48
C ASP A 71 7.47 12.07 -7.88
N GLY A 72 6.26 11.80 -7.38
CA GLY A 72 5.56 10.56 -7.70
C GLY A 72 4.43 10.20 -6.75
N ILE A 73 4.01 8.93 -6.82
CA ILE A 73 2.95 8.37 -5.98
C ILE A 73 3.24 6.91 -5.67
N ALA A 74 2.88 6.48 -4.46
CA ALA A 74 2.94 5.09 -4.03
C ALA A 74 1.54 4.49 -3.92
N PHE A 75 1.35 3.32 -4.51
CA PHE A 75 0.17 2.49 -4.40
C PHE A 75 0.50 1.24 -3.59
N THR A 76 -0.39 0.87 -2.69
CA THR A 76 -0.26 -0.34 -1.87
C THR A 76 -1.42 -1.29 -2.15
N ALA A 77 -1.13 -2.58 -2.24
CA ALA A 77 -2.15 -3.63 -2.31
C ALA A 77 -1.89 -4.67 -1.22
N THR A 78 -2.92 -5.00 -0.45
CA THR A 78 -2.90 -6.04 0.60
C THR A 78 -3.86 -7.19 0.28
N ALA A 79 -4.62 -7.06 -0.81
CA ALA A 79 -5.56 -8.06 -1.33
C ALA A 79 -5.48 -8.10 -2.85
N ASP A 80 -6.01 -9.16 -3.46
CA ASP A 80 -6.17 -9.26 -4.90
C ASP A 80 -7.44 -8.51 -5.39
N ASP A 81 -7.70 -8.52 -6.70
CA ASP A 81 -8.86 -7.84 -7.31
C ASP A 81 -10.20 -8.41 -6.85
N LYS A 82 -10.22 -9.63 -6.30
CA LYS A 82 -11.38 -10.25 -5.67
C LYS A 82 -11.49 -9.96 -4.18
N ARG A 83 -10.66 -9.05 -3.64
CA ARG A 83 -10.59 -8.70 -2.22
C ARG A 83 -10.09 -9.84 -1.31
N LYS A 84 -9.48 -10.89 -1.87
CA LYS A 84 -8.84 -11.94 -1.08
C LYS A 84 -7.49 -11.41 -0.56
N PRO A 85 -7.21 -11.49 0.75
CA PRO A 85 -5.92 -11.05 1.29
C PRO A 85 -4.74 -11.79 0.65
N LEU A 86 -3.65 -11.06 0.39
CA LEU A 86 -2.42 -11.62 -0.16
C LEU A 86 -1.76 -12.54 0.87
N ASP A 87 -1.65 -13.82 0.52
CA ASP A 87 -1.09 -14.88 1.35
C ASP A 87 0.16 -15.44 0.66
N GLY A 88 1.30 -15.41 1.34
CA GLY A 88 2.57 -15.84 0.78
C GLY A 88 2.69 -17.35 0.54
N ARG A 89 1.71 -18.14 0.98
CA ARG A 89 1.60 -19.57 0.66
C ARG A 89 0.92 -19.82 -0.68
N CYS A 90 0.17 -18.81 -1.17
CA CYS A 90 -0.53 -18.90 -2.46
C CYS A 90 0.35 -18.35 -3.59
N ASP A 91 0.12 -18.84 -4.80
CA ASP A 91 0.65 -18.25 -6.01
C ASP A 91 -0.23 -17.08 -6.43
N VAL A 92 0.37 -15.92 -6.60
CA VAL A 92 -0.29 -14.69 -7.04
C VAL A 92 0.37 -14.21 -8.33
N VAL A 93 -0.44 -13.76 -9.28
CA VAL A 93 0.01 -13.18 -10.54
C VAL A 93 -0.36 -11.71 -10.57
N ILE A 94 0.63 -10.88 -10.87
CA ILE A 94 0.47 -9.45 -11.11
C ILE A 94 0.73 -9.25 -12.61
N SER A 95 -0.26 -8.79 -13.36
CA SER A 95 -0.15 -8.72 -14.82
C SER A 95 -0.77 -7.45 -15.39
N GLY A 96 -0.27 -7.03 -16.55
CA GLY A 96 -0.77 -5.88 -17.30
C GLY A 96 0.30 -4.81 -17.51
N VAL A 97 -0.12 -3.56 -17.39
CA VAL A 97 0.73 -2.37 -17.55
C VAL A 97 0.61 -1.47 -16.33
N THR A 98 1.59 -0.61 -16.13
CA THR A 98 1.50 0.47 -15.14
C THR A 98 1.02 1.75 -15.81
N PRO A 99 0.49 2.71 -15.05
CA PRO A 99 0.33 4.07 -15.52
C PRO A 99 1.66 4.64 -16.06
N ALA A 100 1.56 5.64 -16.92
CA ALA A 100 2.74 6.32 -17.45
C ALA A 100 3.59 6.88 -16.29
N ALA A 101 4.85 6.48 -16.27
CA ALA A 101 5.84 6.94 -15.30
C ALA A 101 7.23 6.83 -15.94
N ARG A 102 8.14 7.73 -15.59
CA ARG A 102 9.53 7.65 -16.05
C ARG A 102 10.24 6.42 -15.50
N PHE A 103 9.92 6.07 -14.26
CA PHE A 103 10.46 4.92 -13.55
C PHE A 103 9.42 4.39 -12.56
N TRP A 104 9.41 3.08 -12.32
CA TRP A 104 8.61 2.50 -11.26
C TRP A 104 9.33 1.34 -10.57
N THR A 105 8.93 1.09 -9.33
CA THR A 105 9.36 -0.07 -8.55
C THR A 105 8.14 -0.79 -7.98
N LEU A 106 8.16 -2.11 -8.02
CA LEU A 106 7.23 -2.98 -7.30
C LEU A 106 8.00 -3.73 -6.23
N THR A 107 7.66 -3.54 -4.97
CA THR A 107 8.37 -4.13 -3.83
C THR A 107 7.41 -4.90 -2.94
N LEU A 108 7.86 -6.04 -2.40
CA LEU A 108 7.12 -6.86 -1.45
C LEU A 108 7.59 -6.56 -0.02
N TYR A 109 6.62 -6.30 0.86
CA TYR A 109 6.84 -6.05 2.29
C TYR A 109 6.03 -7.02 3.14
N ASP A 110 6.54 -7.33 4.33
CA ASP A 110 5.76 -8.04 5.34
C ASP A 110 4.65 -7.14 5.94
N SER A 111 3.84 -7.69 6.83
CA SER A 111 2.76 -6.96 7.51
C SER A 111 3.25 -5.83 8.43
N LYS A 112 4.56 -5.76 8.71
CA LYS A 112 5.20 -4.73 9.53
C LYS A 112 5.92 -3.67 8.69
N GLY A 113 5.90 -3.82 7.34
CA GLY A 113 6.57 -2.90 6.43
C GLY A 113 8.07 -3.18 6.24
N HIS A 114 8.57 -4.36 6.62
CA HIS A 114 9.95 -4.75 6.39
C HIS A 114 10.09 -5.53 5.07
N LEU A 115 11.27 -5.45 4.47
CA LEU A 115 11.65 -6.29 3.34
C LEU A 115 11.75 -7.75 3.79
N VAL A 116 11.17 -8.66 2.99
CA VAL A 116 11.16 -10.09 3.30
C VAL A 116 12.44 -10.74 2.87
N ALA A 117 13.23 -11.22 3.83
CA ALA A 117 14.48 -11.93 3.56
C ALA A 117 14.22 -13.16 2.71
N ASN A 118 15.01 -13.34 1.66
CA ASN A 118 14.98 -14.52 0.79
C ASN A 118 16.39 -14.82 0.24
N SER A 119 16.62 -16.06 -0.18
CA SER A 119 17.93 -16.54 -0.63
C SER A 119 18.48 -15.81 -1.87
N LEU A 120 17.62 -15.20 -2.68
CA LEU A 120 18.01 -14.47 -3.88
C LEU A 120 18.25 -12.98 -3.63
N GLN A 121 17.98 -12.48 -2.41
CA GLN A 121 17.98 -11.05 -2.08
C GLN A 121 17.13 -10.22 -3.06
N ARG A 122 16.07 -10.84 -3.61
CA ARG A 122 15.15 -10.19 -4.53
C ARG A 122 13.92 -9.71 -3.77
N TYR A 123 13.78 -8.41 -3.63
CA TYR A 123 12.72 -7.77 -2.85
C TYR A 123 11.63 -7.15 -3.71
N GLY A 124 11.86 -7.05 -5.01
CA GLY A 124 10.95 -6.43 -5.97
C GLY A 124 11.47 -6.47 -7.39
N PHE A 125 10.83 -5.70 -8.24
CA PHE A 125 11.22 -5.43 -9.63
C PHE A 125 11.17 -3.94 -9.89
N THR A 126 11.97 -3.52 -10.88
CA THR A 126 11.97 -2.15 -11.41
C THR A 126 11.49 -2.16 -12.86
N SER A 127 11.11 -0.99 -13.36
CA SER A 127 10.69 -0.81 -14.77
C SER A 127 11.77 -1.16 -15.78
N GLN A 128 13.05 -1.18 -15.35
CA GLN A 128 14.20 -1.41 -16.22
C GLN A 128 14.62 -2.87 -16.30
N GLU A 129 14.35 -3.67 -15.25
CA GLU A 129 14.78 -5.07 -15.20
C GLU A 129 13.66 -6.07 -15.48
N ILE A 130 12.40 -5.59 -15.54
CA ILE A 130 11.25 -6.46 -15.79
C ILE A 130 11.25 -6.98 -17.22
N VAL A 131 11.07 -8.28 -17.40
CA VAL A 131 10.83 -8.90 -18.69
C VAL A 131 9.38 -8.63 -19.12
N ARG A 132 9.21 -8.06 -20.31
CA ARG A 132 7.90 -7.69 -20.89
C ARG A 132 7.53 -8.60 -22.03
N GLY A 133 6.22 -8.76 -22.26
CA GLY A 133 5.66 -9.36 -23.45
C GLY A 133 5.78 -8.47 -24.68
N ALA A 134 5.46 -9.01 -25.83
CA ALA A 134 5.48 -8.29 -27.12
C ALA A 134 4.46 -7.13 -27.16
N ASP A 135 3.44 -7.17 -26.32
CA ASP A 135 2.41 -6.13 -26.14
C ASP A 135 2.86 -5.00 -25.19
N GLY A 136 4.09 -5.07 -24.66
CA GLY A 136 4.63 -4.15 -23.66
C GLY A 136 4.13 -4.40 -22.22
N GLY A 137 3.20 -5.32 -22.03
CA GLY A 137 2.73 -5.76 -20.72
C GLY A 137 3.78 -6.60 -19.99
N PHE A 138 3.54 -6.86 -18.73
CA PHE A 138 4.39 -7.74 -17.93
C PHE A 138 3.54 -8.68 -17.07
N GLU A 139 4.17 -9.78 -16.66
CA GLU A 139 3.64 -10.70 -15.66
C GLU A 139 4.71 -10.91 -14.58
N ILE A 140 4.32 -10.74 -13.31
CA ILE A 140 5.14 -11.06 -12.14
C ILE A 140 4.42 -12.14 -11.36
N ARG A 141 5.12 -13.26 -11.12
CA ARG A 141 4.63 -14.35 -10.27
C ARG A 141 5.19 -14.20 -8.87
N VAL A 142 4.31 -13.96 -7.90
CA VAL A 142 4.64 -13.89 -6.48
C VAL A 142 4.35 -15.25 -5.87
N ALA A 143 5.38 -15.96 -5.43
CA ALA A 143 5.25 -17.36 -4.96
C ALA A 143 6.37 -17.74 -4.01
N SER A 144 6.12 -18.72 -3.12
CA SER A 144 7.14 -19.28 -2.22
C SER A 144 8.16 -20.15 -2.93
N ARG A 145 7.78 -20.76 -4.06
CA ARG A 145 8.64 -21.60 -4.90
C ARG A 145 8.97 -20.87 -6.20
N SER A 146 10.12 -21.19 -6.79
CA SER A 146 10.55 -20.61 -8.07
C SER A 146 9.52 -20.80 -9.18
N ARG A 147 9.35 -19.76 -9.99
CA ARG A 147 8.48 -19.75 -11.17
C ARG A 147 9.26 -19.20 -12.37
N ALA A 148 8.87 -19.62 -13.57
CA ALA A 148 9.45 -19.09 -14.79
C ALA A 148 9.07 -17.60 -14.98
N GLY A 149 9.94 -16.84 -15.64
CA GLY A 149 9.76 -15.42 -15.90
C GLY A 149 10.10 -14.51 -14.71
N ASN A 150 9.36 -13.42 -14.55
CA ASN A 150 9.57 -12.49 -13.44
C ASN A 150 9.00 -13.09 -12.16
N TRP A 151 9.83 -13.73 -11.37
CA TRP A 151 9.42 -14.35 -10.10
C TRP A 151 9.90 -13.54 -8.90
N LEU A 152 8.97 -13.23 -8.00
CA LEU A 152 9.19 -12.54 -6.74
C LEU A 152 8.91 -13.50 -5.57
N PRO A 153 9.95 -13.88 -4.79
CA PRO A 153 9.80 -14.83 -3.69
C PRO A 153 9.09 -14.20 -2.50
N THR A 154 8.17 -14.95 -1.87
CA THR A 154 7.47 -14.54 -0.65
C THR A 154 8.25 -14.82 0.63
N GLY A 155 9.38 -15.53 0.56
CA GLY A 155 10.14 -15.91 1.75
C GLY A 155 9.37 -16.82 2.73
N GLY A 156 8.20 -17.34 2.34
CA GLY A 156 7.36 -18.20 3.19
C GLY A 156 6.51 -17.48 4.23
N ILE A 157 6.38 -16.15 4.17
CA ILE A 157 5.53 -15.38 5.08
C ILE A 157 4.04 -15.62 4.80
N GLU A 158 3.20 -15.48 5.84
CA GLU A 158 1.76 -15.69 5.68
C GLU A 158 1.06 -14.52 4.99
N ARG A 159 1.41 -13.29 5.37
CA ARG A 159 0.78 -12.08 4.84
C ARG A 159 1.82 -11.09 4.36
N TYR A 160 1.52 -10.46 3.23
CA TYR A 160 2.38 -9.45 2.64
C TYR A 160 1.58 -8.31 2.01
N ALA A 161 2.27 -7.22 1.76
CA ALA A 161 1.79 -6.10 0.98
C ALA A 161 2.69 -5.91 -0.24
N LEU A 162 2.09 -5.51 -1.34
CA LEU A 162 2.79 -5.05 -2.54
C LEU A 162 2.76 -3.53 -2.55
N MET A 163 3.89 -2.91 -2.85
CA MET A 163 3.98 -1.47 -2.99
C MET A 163 4.54 -1.12 -4.38
N LEU A 164 3.70 -0.49 -5.20
CA LEU A 164 4.06 0.04 -6.51
C LEU A 164 4.33 1.54 -6.37
N ARG A 165 5.57 1.96 -6.57
CA ARG A 165 5.95 3.37 -6.59
C ARG A 165 6.15 3.82 -8.03
N LEU A 166 5.47 4.88 -8.41
CA LEU A 166 5.60 5.53 -9.71
C LEU A 166 6.33 6.85 -9.51
N TYR A 167 7.41 7.05 -10.24
CA TYR A 167 8.23 8.26 -10.18
C TYR A 167 8.08 9.07 -11.46
N ASP A 168 8.05 10.39 -11.32
CA ASP A 168 7.88 11.33 -12.43
C ASP A 168 6.67 10.89 -13.30
N THR A 169 5.50 10.91 -12.67
CA THR A 169 4.24 10.44 -13.24
C THR A 169 3.17 11.52 -13.19
N PRO A 170 2.36 11.69 -14.24
CA PRO A 170 1.22 12.62 -14.21
C PRO A 170 0.08 12.13 -13.31
N VAL A 171 0.11 10.87 -12.84
CA VAL A 171 -0.99 10.27 -12.08
C VAL A 171 -1.28 11.02 -10.77
N GLY A 172 -0.28 11.56 -10.08
CA GLY A 172 -0.48 12.35 -8.87
C GLY A 172 -1.31 13.63 -9.09
N VAL A 173 -1.22 14.23 -10.25
CA VAL A 173 -1.98 15.42 -10.66
C VAL A 173 -3.32 15.04 -11.28
N ALA A 174 -3.34 13.97 -12.08
CA ALA A 174 -4.52 13.50 -12.81
C ALA A 174 -5.52 12.75 -11.93
N THR A 175 -5.10 12.17 -10.80
CA THR A 175 -5.96 11.36 -9.92
C THR A 175 -7.04 12.16 -9.20
N ARG A 176 -7.04 13.49 -9.27
CA ARG A 176 -8.23 14.27 -8.90
C ARG A 176 -9.42 14.01 -9.81
N THR A 177 -9.20 13.48 -11.03
CA THR A 177 -10.22 13.31 -12.08
C THR A 177 -10.27 11.92 -12.72
N GLN A 178 -9.26 11.05 -12.58
CA GLN A 178 -9.20 9.76 -13.27
C GLN A 178 -9.05 8.58 -12.33
N ARG A 179 -10.19 7.93 -12.04
CA ARG A 179 -10.24 6.61 -11.38
C ARG A 179 -9.84 5.47 -12.32
N ASP A 180 -9.48 5.76 -13.58
CA ASP A 180 -9.29 4.80 -14.67
C ASP A 180 -7.83 4.68 -15.13
N ALA A 181 -6.86 4.99 -14.25
CA ALA A 181 -5.46 4.74 -14.59
C ALA A 181 -5.23 3.22 -14.76
N PRO A 182 -4.51 2.78 -15.83
CA PRO A 182 -4.28 1.36 -16.08
C PRO A 182 -3.34 0.80 -14.99
N MET A 183 -3.90 0.16 -13.98
CA MET A 183 -3.15 -0.50 -12.93
C MET A 183 -2.97 -1.99 -13.26
N PRO A 184 -1.83 -2.61 -12.90
CA PRO A 184 -1.66 -4.04 -13.08
C PRO A 184 -2.66 -4.81 -12.22
N ALA A 185 -3.31 -5.81 -12.81
CA ALA A 185 -4.24 -6.69 -12.14
C ALA A 185 -3.51 -7.62 -11.16
N ILE A 186 -4.16 -7.95 -10.05
CA ILE A 186 -3.64 -8.89 -9.05
C ILE A 186 -4.62 -10.06 -8.93
N ALA A 187 -4.15 -11.27 -9.24
CA ALA A 187 -4.98 -12.46 -9.19
C ALA A 187 -4.30 -13.58 -8.38
N THR A 188 -5.01 -14.14 -7.41
CA THR A 188 -4.61 -15.39 -6.74
C THR A 188 -4.96 -16.56 -7.65
N VAL A 189 -3.95 -17.33 -8.09
CA VAL A 189 -4.12 -18.42 -9.07
C VAL A 189 -4.06 -19.81 -8.46
N GLY A 190 -3.48 -19.98 -7.27
CA GLY A 190 -3.42 -21.24 -6.55
C GLY A 190 -3.02 -21.05 -5.10
N CYS A 191 -3.59 -21.87 -4.23
CA CYS A 191 -3.20 -21.99 -2.82
C CYS A 191 -2.99 -23.47 -2.49
N PRO A 192 -2.05 -23.84 -1.56
CA PRO A 192 -1.90 -25.20 -1.09
C PRO A 192 -3.11 -25.70 -0.34
#